data_5daeb9e274107f68948d8a5030015463
#
_entry.id   5daeb9e274107f68948d8a5030015463
#
_cell.length_a   1.000
_cell.length_b   1.000
_cell.length_c   1.000
_cell.angle_alpha   90.00
_cell.angle_beta   90.00
_cell.angle_gamma   90.00
#
_symmetry.space_group_name_H-M   'P 1'
#
loop_
_entity.id
_entity.type
_entity.pdbx_description
1 polymer ?
#
loop_
_entity_poly.entity_id
_entity_poly.type
_entity_poly.pdbx_seq_one_letter_code
_entity_poly.pdbx_strand_id
1 'polypeptide(L)'
;LSPQGKTLNQAKVQELAKQEHLILLCGHYEGIDQRVLDEIVDEEISIGDYVLTGGELPAMVLIDSVSRHVEGVLSEDSVKEESFSKGTLEYSQYTRPEEFLGRRVPEVLTSGNHKNIDEWRKNSSLVNTFTKRPELLSEEEIKKAKKIISEEM
;
A
#
# COMPACT_ATOMS: atom_id res chain seq x y z
N LEU A 1 8.52 17.13 6.07
CA LEU A 1 8.60 15.76 6.54
C LEU A 1 9.00 15.77 8.02
N SER A 2 8.13 15.23 8.88
CA SER A 2 8.29 15.32 10.34
C SER A 2 7.65 14.10 11.02
N PRO A 3 8.23 13.52 12.08
CA PRO A 3 7.57 12.47 12.86
C PRO A 3 6.33 12.98 13.62
N GLN A 4 6.13 14.29 13.71
CA GLN A 4 4.95 14.90 14.35
C GLN A 4 3.76 14.99 13.40
N GLY A 5 3.99 14.83 12.08
CA GLY A 5 2.95 14.90 11.06
C GLY A 5 2.00 13.70 11.05
N LYS A 6 0.92 13.83 10.29
CA LYS A 6 0.01 12.71 10.03
C LYS A 6 0.71 11.61 9.24
N THR A 7 0.50 10.36 9.63
CA THR A 7 1.11 9.21 8.95
C THR A 7 0.60 9.12 7.51
N LEU A 8 1.53 9.06 6.56
CA LEU A 8 1.28 8.87 5.14
C LEU A 8 0.51 7.55 4.90
N ASN A 9 -0.52 7.62 4.10
CA ASN A 9 -1.29 6.47 3.65
C ASN A 9 -1.67 6.62 2.17
N GLN A 10 -2.20 5.56 1.57
CA GLN A 10 -2.51 5.53 0.14
C GLN A 10 -3.50 6.63 -0.29
N ALA A 11 -4.47 6.98 0.54
CA ALA A 11 -5.42 8.05 0.23
C ALA A 11 -4.72 9.41 0.13
N LYS A 12 -3.79 9.72 1.06
CA LYS A 12 -2.99 10.95 1.04
C LYS A 12 -2.03 10.96 -0.17
N VAL A 13 -1.41 9.83 -0.51
CA VAL A 13 -0.57 9.70 -1.71
C VAL A 13 -1.36 10.07 -2.97
N GLN A 14 -2.57 9.54 -3.12
CA GLN A 14 -3.45 9.82 -4.27
C GLN A 14 -3.95 11.27 -4.29
N GLU A 15 -4.12 11.90 -3.14
CA GLU A 15 -4.45 13.32 -3.02
C GLU A 15 -3.28 14.18 -3.50
N LEU A 16 -2.06 13.88 -3.03
CA LEU A 16 -0.84 14.61 -3.39
C LEU A 16 -0.50 14.45 -4.87
N ALA A 17 -0.76 13.29 -5.47
CA ALA A 17 -0.53 13.06 -6.90
C ALA A 17 -1.36 13.95 -7.83
N LYS A 18 -2.40 14.63 -7.33
CA LYS A 18 -3.23 15.59 -8.08
C LYS A 18 -2.72 17.01 -8.03
N GLN A 19 -1.69 17.29 -7.22
CA GLN A 19 -1.12 18.62 -7.09
C GLN A 19 -0.18 18.92 -8.26
N GLU A 20 -0.22 20.14 -8.77
CA GLU A 20 0.68 20.59 -9.82
C GLU A 20 2.14 20.72 -9.35
N HIS A 21 2.32 21.11 -8.08
CA HIS A 21 3.62 21.31 -7.45
C HIS A 21 3.60 20.80 -6.02
N LEU A 22 4.68 20.13 -5.63
CA LEU A 22 4.96 19.73 -4.24
C LEU A 22 6.34 20.25 -3.85
N ILE A 23 6.42 21.04 -2.80
CA ILE A 23 7.69 21.47 -2.20
C ILE A 23 7.86 20.65 -0.92
N LEU A 24 8.95 19.88 -0.84
CA LEU A 24 9.23 19.02 0.29
C LEU A 24 10.32 19.65 1.17
N LEU A 25 9.94 20.05 2.37
CA LEU A 25 10.86 20.57 3.36
C LEU A 25 11.45 19.41 4.19
N CYS A 26 12.78 19.24 4.09
CA CYS A 26 13.52 18.19 4.77
C CYS A 26 14.36 18.79 5.89
N GLY A 27 13.96 18.56 7.13
CA GLY A 27 14.70 19.04 8.30
C GLY A 27 15.87 18.14 8.68
N HIS A 28 16.87 18.74 9.33
CA HIS A 28 18.01 18.07 9.94
C HIS A 28 18.19 18.50 11.40
N TYR A 29 19.06 17.81 12.10
CA TYR A 29 19.45 18.11 13.49
C TYR A 29 18.23 18.13 14.43
N GLU A 30 18.08 19.22 15.20
CA GLU A 30 17.01 19.41 16.18
C GLU A 30 15.64 19.80 15.57
N GLY A 31 15.61 20.04 14.24
CA GLY A 31 14.37 20.40 13.54
C GLY A 31 14.41 21.78 12.88
N ILE A 32 13.24 22.29 12.56
CA ILE A 32 13.03 23.56 11.89
C ILE A 32 12.35 24.51 12.87
N ASP A 33 12.67 25.81 12.83
CA ASP A 33 12.04 26.82 13.66
C ASP A 33 10.52 26.79 13.47
N GLN A 34 9.79 26.64 14.57
CA GLN A 34 8.33 26.52 14.56
C GLN A 34 7.64 27.66 13.83
N ARG A 35 8.17 28.88 13.95
CA ARG A 35 7.60 30.04 13.24
C ARG A 35 7.68 29.91 11.71
N VAL A 36 8.70 29.22 11.21
CA VAL A 36 8.81 28.93 9.78
C VAL A 36 7.79 27.88 9.36
N LEU A 37 7.60 26.85 10.18
CA LEU A 37 6.56 25.83 9.93
C LEU A 37 5.16 26.46 9.92
N ASP A 38 4.85 27.31 10.91
CA ASP A 38 3.55 27.96 11.02
C ASP A 38 3.22 28.92 9.85
N GLU A 39 4.25 29.54 9.26
CA GLU A 39 4.09 30.54 8.20
C GLU A 39 4.08 29.98 6.78
N ILE A 40 4.83 28.90 6.51
CA ILE A 40 5.05 28.47 5.12
C ILE A 40 4.72 27.01 4.83
N VAL A 41 4.43 26.21 5.87
CA VAL A 41 4.14 24.77 5.68
C VAL A 41 2.64 24.54 5.67
N ASP A 42 2.13 23.97 4.58
CA ASP A 42 0.73 23.61 4.46
C ASP A 42 0.38 22.36 5.26
N GLU A 43 1.29 21.40 5.33
CA GLU A 43 1.04 20.12 6.00
C GLU A 43 2.35 19.44 6.45
N GLU A 44 2.32 18.86 7.64
CA GLU A 44 3.37 17.96 8.12
C GLU A 44 2.98 16.49 7.88
N ILE A 45 3.92 15.73 7.29
CA ILE A 45 3.71 14.32 6.94
C ILE A 45 4.78 13.46 7.60
N SER A 46 4.34 12.39 8.30
CA SER A 46 5.16 11.33 8.84
C SER A 46 5.11 10.08 7.94
N ILE A 47 6.19 9.32 7.87
CA ILE A 47 6.19 8.00 7.21
C ILE A 47 6.09 6.84 8.21
N GLY A 48 5.90 7.12 9.51
CA GLY A 48 5.74 6.12 10.57
C GLY A 48 6.26 6.61 11.92
N ASP A 49 5.98 5.86 12.97
CA ASP A 49 6.30 6.18 14.36
C ASP A 49 7.75 5.78 14.70
N TYR A 50 8.71 6.38 14.01
CA TYR A 50 10.14 6.22 14.24
C TYR A 50 10.90 7.46 13.76
N VAL A 51 12.11 7.64 14.31
CA VAL A 51 12.95 8.82 14.01
C VAL A 51 14.06 8.43 13.05
N LEU A 52 14.30 9.30 12.05
CA LEU A 52 15.41 9.23 11.12
C LEU A 52 16.35 10.41 11.32
N THR A 53 17.55 10.34 10.75
CA THR A 53 18.58 11.39 10.86
C THR A 53 18.26 12.67 10.08
N GLY A 54 17.34 12.61 9.12
CA GLY A 54 16.93 13.75 8.29
C GLY A 54 15.66 13.45 7.50
N GLY A 55 15.14 14.47 6.83
CA GLY A 55 13.90 14.42 6.06
C GLY A 55 14.03 13.85 4.64
N GLU A 56 15.24 13.56 4.16
CA GLU A 56 15.47 13.16 2.76
C GLU A 56 14.93 11.76 2.47
N LEU A 57 15.15 10.79 3.36
CA LEU A 57 14.60 9.44 3.18
C LEU A 57 13.07 9.43 3.20
N PRO A 58 12.40 10.10 4.13
CA PRO A 58 10.95 10.32 4.06
C PRO A 58 10.50 10.99 2.76
N ALA A 59 11.23 11.98 2.28
CA ALA A 59 10.93 12.65 1.01
C ALA A 59 11.05 11.68 -0.18
N MET A 60 12.06 10.83 -0.21
CA MET A 60 12.20 9.79 -1.24
C MET A 60 11.03 8.80 -1.22
N VAL A 61 10.59 8.36 -0.04
CA VAL A 61 9.41 7.49 0.11
C VAL A 61 8.16 8.17 -0.43
N LEU A 62 7.96 9.45 -0.10
CA LEU A 62 6.82 10.22 -0.58
C LEU A 62 6.89 10.43 -2.09
N ILE A 63 8.04 10.80 -2.64
CA ILE A 63 8.23 10.98 -4.09
C ILE A 63 7.92 9.67 -4.83
N ASP A 64 8.50 8.56 -4.40
CA ASP A 64 8.26 7.26 -5.05
C ASP A 64 6.77 6.90 -5.01
N SER A 65 6.14 6.98 -3.84
CA SER A 65 4.72 6.63 -3.68
C SER A 65 3.78 7.52 -4.50
N VAL A 66 4.04 8.84 -4.56
CA VAL A 66 3.22 9.81 -5.31
C VAL A 66 3.44 9.65 -6.81
N SER A 67 4.69 9.51 -7.27
CA SER A 67 5.02 9.41 -8.70
C SER A 67 4.35 8.23 -9.38
N ARG A 68 4.09 7.13 -8.67
CA ARG A 68 3.36 5.95 -9.17
C ARG A 68 1.93 6.25 -9.61
N HIS A 69 1.32 7.32 -9.09
CA HIS A 69 -0.03 7.78 -9.41
C HIS A 69 -0.06 8.94 -10.42
N VAL A 70 1.10 9.40 -10.87
CA VAL A 70 1.19 10.41 -11.93
C VAL A 70 0.98 9.74 -13.29
N GLU A 71 0.14 10.35 -14.12
CA GLU A 71 -0.18 9.83 -15.46
C GLU A 71 1.10 9.60 -16.30
N GLY A 72 1.19 8.44 -16.92
CA GLY A 72 2.32 8.07 -17.79
C GLY A 72 3.53 7.47 -17.07
N VAL A 73 3.58 7.42 -15.74
CA VAL A 73 4.68 6.79 -14.99
C VAL A 73 4.49 5.27 -14.91
N LEU A 74 3.30 4.80 -14.57
CA LEU A 74 2.94 3.39 -14.59
C LEU A 74 1.67 3.18 -15.43
N SER A 75 1.45 1.93 -15.87
CA SER A 75 0.17 1.58 -16.49
C SER A 75 -0.95 1.63 -15.45
N GLU A 76 -2.10 2.18 -15.82
CA GLU A 76 -3.26 2.27 -14.92
C GLU A 76 -3.68 0.92 -14.34
N ASP A 77 -3.54 -0.16 -15.10
CA ASP A 77 -3.93 -1.50 -14.66
C ASP A 77 -3.01 -2.05 -13.57
N SER A 78 -1.72 -1.66 -13.58
CA SER A 78 -0.76 -2.07 -12.55
C SER A 78 -1.12 -1.51 -11.18
N VAL A 79 -1.61 -0.28 -11.11
CA VAL A 79 -1.93 0.40 -9.86
C VAL A 79 -3.27 -0.03 -9.27
N LYS A 80 -4.22 -0.45 -10.13
CA LYS A 80 -5.60 -0.80 -9.72
C LYS A 80 -5.70 -2.04 -8.83
N GLU A 81 -4.76 -2.99 -8.93
CA GLU A 81 -4.79 -4.27 -8.22
C GLU A 81 -3.83 -4.34 -7.04
N GLU A 82 -3.04 -3.30 -6.79
CA GLU A 82 -2.09 -3.25 -5.69
C GLU A 82 -2.76 -3.15 -4.32
N SER A 83 -1.99 -3.50 -3.28
CA SER A 83 -2.40 -3.35 -1.89
C SER A 83 -2.89 -1.93 -1.61
N PHE A 84 -3.96 -1.81 -0.82
CA PHE A 84 -4.65 -0.58 -0.43
C PHE A 84 -5.44 0.13 -1.54
N SER A 85 -5.28 -0.21 -2.81
CA SER A 85 -6.06 0.42 -3.91
C SER A 85 -7.56 0.17 -3.78
N LYS A 86 -7.94 -1.00 -3.25
CA LYS A 86 -9.34 -1.40 -2.96
C LYS A 86 -9.61 -1.55 -1.47
N GLY A 87 -8.76 -1.01 -0.60
CA GLY A 87 -8.88 -1.15 0.85
C GLY A 87 -8.38 -2.47 1.44
N THR A 88 -7.92 -3.39 0.62
CA THR A 88 -7.37 -4.69 1.02
C THR A 88 -5.91 -4.85 0.62
N LEU A 89 -5.23 -5.87 1.14
CA LEU A 89 -3.94 -6.30 0.63
C LEU A 89 -4.11 -7.04 -0.70
N GLU A 90 -3.07 -7.05 -1.49
CA GLU A 90 -3.00 -7.82 -2.72
C GLU A 90 -3.07 -9.33 -2.47
N TYR A 91 -3.53 -10.07 -3.46
CA TYR A 91 -3.53 -11.53 -3.45
C TYR A 91 -2.11 -12.11 -3.50
N SER A 92 -1.96 -13.39 -3.16
CA SER A 92 -0.65 -14.07 -3.17
C SER A 92 -0.14 -14.22 -4.60
N GLN A 93 1.08 -13.72 -4.83
CA GLN A 93 1.76 -13.82 -6.11
C GLN A 93 2.59 -15.12 -6.21
N TYR A 94 2.61 -15.71 -7.39
CA TYR A 94 3.39 -16.91 -7.69
C TYR A 94 4.22 -16.68 -8.95
N THR A 95 5.40 -17.32 -8.99
CA THR A 95 6.32 -17.27 -10.12
C THR A 95 6.85 -18.69 -10.43
N ARG A 96 7.68 -18.82 -11.45
CA ARG A 96 8.38 -20.05 -11.78
C ARG A 96 9.48 -20.39 -10.75
N PRO A 97 9.76 -21.69 -10.52
CA PRO A 97 9.11 -22.88 -11.08
C PRO A 97 7.72 -23.13 -10.49
N GLU A 98 6.90 -24.00 -11.13
CA GLU A 98 5.56 -24.39 -10.67
C GLU A 98 5.57 -25.09 -9.31
N GLU A 99 6.66 -25.78 -8.99
CA GLU A 99 6.86 -26.39 -7.67
C GLU A 99 8.20 -25.94 -7.08
N PHE A 100 8.17 -25.48 -5.82
CA PHE A 100 9.36 -25.08 -5.07
C PHE A 100 9.30 -25.63 -3.64
N LEU A 101 10.28 -26.45 -3.26
CA LEU A 101 10.39 -27.11 -1.95
C LEU A 101 9.10 -27.88 -1.55
N GLY A 102 8.52 -28.62 -2.50
CA GLY A 102 7.30 -29.39 -2.29
C GLY A 102 6.00 -28.57 -2.24
N ARG A 103 6.07 -27.26 -2.47
CA ARG A 103 4.91 -26.38 -2.54
C ARG A 103 4.61 -26.03 -4.00
N ARG A 104 3.37 -26.26 -4.42
CA ARG A 104 2.95 -26.01 -5.81
C ARG A 104 2.18 -24.69 -5.94
N VAL A 105 2.28 -24.09 -7.11
CA VAL A 105 1.37 -23.03 -7.54
C VAL A 105 -0.06 -23.58 -7.55
N PRO A 106 -1.08 -22.85 -7.02
CA PRO A 106 -2.47 -23.27 -7.10
C PRO A 106 -2.90 -23.58 -8.54
N GLU A 107 -3.47 -24.75 -8.79
CA GLU A 107 -3.85 -25.23 -10.13
C GLU A 107 -4.81 -24.26 -10.85
N VAL A 108 -5.66 -23.55 -10.12
CA VAL A 108 -6.57 -22.56 -10.68
C VAL A 108 -5.82 -21.46 -11.45
N LEU A 109 -4.62 -21.09 -11.01
CA LEU A 109 -3.83 -20.03 -11.65
C LEU A 109 -3.21 -20.46 -12.97
N THR A 110 -3.05 -21.76 -13.20
CA THR A 110 -2.52 -22.35 -14.44
C THR A 110 -3.62 -22.88 -15.36
N SER A 111 -4.89 -22.87 -14.92
CA SER A 111 -6.04 -23.44 -15.62
C SER A 111 -6.45 -22.70 -16.91
N GLY A 112 -6.05 -21.43 -17.07
CA GLY A 112 -6.53 -20.55 -18.15
C GLY A 112 -7.98 -20.07 -18.01
N ASN A 113 -8.69 -20.46 -16.93
CA ASN A 113 -10.05 -20.01 -16.68
C ASN A 113 -10.03 -18.68 -15.92
N HIS A 114 -10.09 -17.56 -16.65
CA HIS A 114 -10.01 -16.21 -16.10
C HIS A 114 -11.02 -15.94 -14.98
N LYS A 115 -12.27 -16.45 -15.10
CA LYS A 115 -13.29 -16.26 -14.07
C LYS A 115 -12.89 -16.90 -12.73
N ASN A 116 -12.38 -18.11 -12.77
CA ASN A 116 -11.95 -18.82 -11.57
C ASN A 116 -10.68 -18.20 -10.99
N ILE A 117 -9.76 -17.73 -11.85
CA ILE A 117 -8.55 -16.99 -11.45
C ILE A 117 -8.94 -15.70 -10.71
N ASP A 118 -9.88 -14.91 -11.22
CA ASP A 118 -10.33 -13.67 -10.60
C ASP A 118 -11.04 -13.91 -9.27
N GLU A 119 -11.81 -14.96 -9.16
CA GLU A 119 -12.45 -15.36 -7.91
C GLU A 119 -11.41 -15.79 -6.86
N TRP A 120 -10.45 -16.61 -7.27
CA TRP A 120 -9.34 -17.03 -6.42
C TRP A 120 -8.52 -15.82 -5.93
N ARG A 121 -8.19 -14.87 -6.81
CA ARG A 121 -7.47 -13.63 -6.45
C ARG A 121 -8.22 -12.82 -5.39
N LYS A 122 -9.54 -12.65 -5.56
CA LYS A 122 -10.38 -11.96 -4.58
C LYS A 122 -10.39 -12.66 -3.21
N ASN A 123 -10.50 -13.98 -3.22
CA ASN A 123 -10.49 -14.78 -1.99
C ASN A 123 -9.12 -14.74 -1.32
N SER A 124 -8.03 -14.89 -2.08
CA SER A 124 -6.66 -14.79 -1.59
C SER A 124 -6.34 -13.42 -1.00
N SER A 125 -6.77 -12.32 -1.66
CA SER A 125 -6.65 -10.95 -1.15
C SER A 125 -7.37 -10.81 0.21
N LEU A 126 -8.59 -11.31 0.31
CA LEU A 126 -9.40 -11.23 1.53
C LEU A 126 -8.76 -12.03 2.68
N VAL A 127 -8.30 -13.25 2.40
CA VAL A 127 -7.62 -14.11 3.40
C VAL A 127 -6.29 -13.51 3.83
N ASN A 128 -5.49 -12.98 2.90
CA ASN A 128 -4.25 -12.27 3.21
C ASN A 128 -4.49 -11.07 4.12
N THR A 129 -5.53 -10.28 3.81
CA THR A 129 -5.88 -9.10 4.61
C THR A 129 -6.34 -9.51 6.00
N PHE A 130 -7.21 -10.50 6.10
CA PHE A 130 -7.67 -11.01 7.39
C PHE A 130 -6.53 -11.52 8.27
N THR A 131 -5.55 -12.19 7.66
CA THR A 131 -4.44 -12.80 8.41
C THR A 131 -3.38 -11.78 8.84
N LYS A 132 -3.12 -10.76 8.00
CA LYS A 132 -1.99 -9.83 8.19
C LYS A 132 -2.41 -8.44 8.66
N ARG A 133 -3.56 -7.96 8.24
CA ARG A 133 -4.06 -6.60 8.48
C ARG A 133 -5.58 -6.62 8.69
N PRO A 134 -6.09 -7.35 9.71
CA PRO A 134 -7.53 -7.51 9.93
C PRO A 134 -8.27 -6.20 10.19
N GLU A 135 -7.58 -5.17 10.66
CA GLU A 135 -8.13 -3.83 10.90
C GLU A 135 -8.58 -3.09 9.63
N LEU A 136 -8.18 -3.57 8.45
CA LEU A 136 -8.62 -3.02 7.17
C LEU A 136 -9.98 -3.55 6.73
N LEU A 137 -10.49 -4.60 7.37
CA LEU A 137 -11.70 -5.29 6.97
C LEU A 137 -12.91 -4.89 7.84
N SER A 138 -14.07 -4.81 7.19
CA SER A 138 -15.35 -4.75 7.87
C SER A 138 -15.70 -6.09 8.55
N GLU A 139 -16.64 -6.08 9.49
CA GLU A 139 -17.12 -7.29 10.16
C GLU A 139 -17.67 -8.34 9.18
N GLU A 140 -18.30 -7.89 8.09
CA GLU A 140 -18.86 -8.77 7.06
C GLU A 140 -17.74 -9.47 6.27
N GLU A 141 -16.69 -8.73 5.89
CA GLU A 141 -15.51 -9.27 5.21
C GLU A 141 -14.74 -10.24 6.09
N ILE A 142 -14.63 -9.97 7.39
CA ILE A 142 -14.02 -10.89 8.36
C ILE A 142 -14.79 -12.21 8.41
N LYS A 143 -16.14 -12.17 8.45
CA LYS A 143 -16.97 -13.38 8.43
C LYS A 143 -16.75 -14.17 7.14
N LYS A 144 -16.68 -13.49 6.01
CA LYS A 144 -16.42 -14.10 4.70
C LYS A 144 -15.04 -14.76 4.65
N ALA A 145 -13.99 -14.08 5.11
CA ALA A 145 -12.62 -14.61 5.15
C ALA A 145 -12.54 -15.89 6.01
N LYS A 146 -13.16 -15.89 7.19
CA LYS A 146 -13.23 -17.08 8.08
C LYS A 146 -13.91 -18.26 7.40
N LYS A 147 -14.99 -18.01 6.64
CA LYS A 147 -15.68 -19.05 5.89
C LYS A 147 -14.79 -19.68 4.83
N ILE A 148 -14.08 -18.86 4.03
CA ILE A 148 -13.15 -19.33 2.99
C ILE A 148 -12.08 -20.23 3.62
N ILE A 149 -11.46 -19.79 4.71
CA ILE A 149 -10.41 -20.57 5.40
C ILE A 149 -10.97 -21.92 5.90
N SER A 150 -12.21 -21.95 6.37
CA SER A 150 -12.83 -23.21 6.85
C SER A 150 -13.22 -24.18 5.73
N GLU A 151 -13.37 -23.71 4.50
CA GLU A 151 -13.68 -24.53 3.32
C GLU A 151 -12.41 -25.08 2.62
N GLU A 152 -11.24 -24.47 2.89
CA GLU A 152 -9.94 -24.89 2.34
C GLU A 152 -9.15 -25.86 3.27
N MET A 153 -9.60 -26.06 4.51
CA MET A 153 -9.04 -27.03 5.48
C MET A 153 -9.76 -28.37 5.41
#